data_dbe9e6b5fc5e14436d50e5c402b76ff6
#
_entry.id   dbe9e6b5fc5e14436d50e5c402b76ff6
#
_cell.length_a   1.000
_cell.length_b   1.000
_cell.length_c   1.000
_cell.angle_alpha   90.00
_cell.angle_beta   90.00
_cell.angle_gamma   90.00
#
_symmetry.space_group_name_H-M   'P 1'
#
loop_
_entity.id
_entity.type
_entity.pdbx_description
1 polymer ?
#
loop_
_entity_poly.entity_id
_entity_poly.type
_entity_poly.pdbx_seq_one_letter_code
_entity_poly.pdbx_strand_id
1 'polypeptide(L)'
;WNTAWALGGGLHLEELLPFLRGGSLLTGLGLKASWGLTASLGGITSASAVPIFSYQQSSFYADQYRLIRLSTLYNDRLKPEQLKSVDLGLSVQLAHAHTLDVNLYRRDTEDALIMTDIPASNGFLSMLDNVGSLRNEGVELSASSRLLSGEDWRLSLRAALAYNRSKVLDLYGKTAIYSGDNVYPD
;
A
#
# COMPACT_ATOMS: atom_id res chain seq x y z
N TRP A 1 9.75 -8.83 -17.52
CA TRP A 1 10.52 -7.81 -16.80
C TRP A 1 9.56 -6.76 -16.27
N ASN A 2 9.59 -6.49 -14.96
CA ASN A 2 8.83 -5.38 -14.39
C ASN A 2 9.75 -4.20 -14.17
N THR A 3 9.26 -3.03 -14.52
CA THR A 3 9.98 -1.78 -14.33
C THR A 3 9.51 -1.14 -13.04
N ALA A 4 10.43 -0.82 -12.15
CA ALA A 4 10.20 0.02 -10.98
C ALA A 4 11.03 1.30 -11.13
N TRP A 5 10.43 2.43 -10.81
CA TRP A 5 11.10 3.72 -10.84
C TRP A 5 10.44 4.68 -9.85
N ALA A 6 11.20 5.64 -9.40
CA ALA A 6 10.68 6.71 -8.57
C ALA A 6 11.40 8.01 -8.91
N LEU A 7 10.65 9.11 -8.92
CA LEU A 7 11.12 10.47 -9.06
C LEU A 7 10.62 11.27 -7.88
N GLY A 8 11.50 12.03 -7.24
CA GLY A 8 11.12 12.89 -6.13
C GLY A 8 11.99 14.13 -6.08
N GLY A 9 11.46 15.17 -5.48
CA GLY A 9 12.15 16.42 -5.28
C GLY A 9 11.62 17.17 -4.07
N GLY A 10 12.43 18.06 -3.54
CA GLY A 10 12.09 18.97 -2.45
C GLY A 10 12.63 20.36 -2.70
N LEU A 11 11.88 21.35 -2.27
CA LEU A 11 12.23 22.76 -2.36
C LEU A 11 12.14 23.37 -0.95
N HIS A 12 13.17 24.10 -0.57
CA HIS A 12 13.19 24.94 0.60
C HIS A 12 12.88 26.39 0.17
N LEU A 13 11.62 26.78 0.33
CA LEU A 13 11.14 28.07 -0.19
C LEU A 13 11.71 29.26 0.54
N GLU A 14 12.14 29.10 1.79
CA GLU A 14 12.85 30.15 2.52
C GLU A 14 14.18 30.53 1.87
N GLU A 15 14.78 29.63 1.08
CA GLU A 15 16.00 29.94 0.33
C GLU A 15 15.72 30.73 -0.94
N LEU A 16 14.57 30.49 -1.57
CA LEU A 16 14.15 31.12 -2.82
C LEU A 16 13.47 32.48 -2.59
N LEU A 17 12.84 32.66 -1.44
CA LEU A 17 12.03 33.83 -1.13
C LEU A 17 12.65 34.61 0.05
N PRO A 18 13.51 35.60 -0.21
CA PRO A 18 14.27 36.33 0.83
C PRO A 18 13.38 37.01 1.87
N PHE A 19 12.15 37.37 1.52
CA PHE A 19 11.20 37.96 2.47
C PHE A 19 10.76 36.99 3.56
N LEU A 20 10.88 35.67 3.36
CA LEU A 20 10.60 34.67 4.38
C LEU A 20 11.74 34.57 5.40
N ARG A 21 12.98 34.92 5.03
CA ARG A 21 14.13 34.91 5.92
C ARG A 21 14.10 36.02 6.99
N GLY A 22 13.38 37.10 6.73
CA GLY A 22 13.31 38.27 7.62
C GLY A 22 12.16 38.24 8.63
N GLY A 23 11.25 37.28 8.53
CA GLY A 23 10.10 37.16 9.42
C GLY A 23 10.45 36.41 10.70
N SER A 24 10.17 37.00 11.85
CA SER A 24 10.35 36.31 13.14
C SER A 24 9.38 35.13 13.35
N LEU A 25 8.32 35.07 12.58
CA LEU A 25 7.26 34.09 12.74
C LEU A 25 7.46 32.86 11.84
N LEU A 26 7.67 33.02 10.52
CA LEU A 26 7.87 31.94 9.57
C LEU A 26 9.39 31.75 9.38
N THR A 27 9.93 30.64 9.82
CA THR A 27 11.38 30.38 9.85
C THR A 27 11.80 29.28 8.89
N GLY A 28 10.85 28.54 8.33
CA GLY A 28 11.11 27.53 7.31
C GLY A 28 9.84 27.12 6.58
N LEU A 29 9.96 26.90 5.28
CA LEU A 29 8.88 26.45 4.41
C LEU A 29 9.44 25.47 3.37
N GLY A 30 9.09 24.19 3.52
CA GLY A 30 9.54 23.11 2.64
C GLY A 30 8.37 22.47 1.88
N LEU A 31 8.57 22.23 0.60
CA LEU A 31 7.69 21.43 -0.25
C LEU A 31 8.42 20.17 -0.69
N LYS A 32 7.72 19.05 -0.67
CA LYS A 32 8.20 17.76 -1.18
C LYS A 32 7.17 17.18 -2.12
N ALA A 33 7.62 16.59 -3.22
CA ALA A 33 6.78 15.81 -4.10
C ALA A 33 7.52 14.56 -4.53
N SER A 34 6.83 13.44 -4.58
CA SER A 34 7.33 12.21 -5.15
C SER A 34 6.28 11.50 -5.98
N TRP A 35 6.74 10.81 -7.00
CA TRP A 35 5.92 9.97 -7.87
C TRP A 35 6.71 8.74 -8.24
N GLY A 36 6.09 7.56 -8.16
CA GLY A 36 6.77 6.30 -8.42
C GLY A 36 5.85 5.19 -8.86
N LEU A 37 6.47 4.20 -9.49
CA LEU A 37 5.89 2.91 -9.85
C LEU A 37 6.74 1.82 -9.21
N THR A 38 6.12 0.94 -8.44
CA THR A 38 6.76 -0.21 -7.82
C THR A 38 5.99 -1.47 -8.18
N ALA A 39 6.70 -2.56 -8.42
CA ALA A 39 6.10 -3.86 -8.63
C ALA A 39 6.27 -4.72 -7.38
N SER A 40 5.21 -5.42 -7.00
CA SER A 40 5.20 -6.34 -5.85
C SER A 40 4.81 -7.75 -6.28
N LEU A 41 5.55 -8.73 -5.77
CA LEU A 41 5.23 -10.16 -5.94
C LEU A 41 4.41 -10.70 -4.75
N GLY A 42 3.94 -9.85 -3.88
CA GLY A 42 3.44 -10.08 -2.53
C GLY A 42 2.60 -11.33 -2.25
N GLY A 43 1.88 -11.86 -3.22
CA GLY A 43 1.07 -13.07 -3.05
C GLY A 43 1.52 -14.24 -3.92
N ILE A 44 2.49 -14.06 -4.81
CA ILE A 44 2.92 -15.10 -5.74
C ILE A 44 3.92 -16.03 -5.04
N THR A 45 3.49 -17.27 -4.87
CA THR A 45 4.35 -18.36 -4.41
C THR A 45 4.60 -19.32 -5.56
N SER A 46 5.56 -20.22 -5.40
CA SER A 46 5.77 -21.31 -6.39
C SER A 46 4.50 -22.15 -6.57
N ALA A 47 3.73 -22.37 -5.51
CA ALA A 47 2.47 -23.12 -5.57
C ALA A 47 1.36 -22.40 -6.35
N SER A 48 1.42 -21.08 -6.45
CA SER A 48 0.44 -20.29 -7.21
C SER A 48 0.73 -20.27 -8.71
N ALA A 49 2.02 -20.33 -9.08
CA ALA A 49 2.50 -20.15 -10.44
C ALA A 49 2.81 -21.45 -11.18
N VAL A 50 3.11 -22.55 -10.45
CA VAL A 50 3.44 -23.84 -11.03
C VAL A 50 2.65 -24.97 -10.35
N PRO A 51 2.37 -26.09 -11.06
CA PRO A 51 1.63 -27.19 -10.47
C PRO A 51 2.43 -27.87 -9.38
N ILE A 52 1.88 -27.91 -8.17
CA ILE A 52 2.46 -28.66 -7.03
C ILE A 52 1.54 -29.83 -6.70
N PHE A 53 2.09 -31.01 -6.76
CA PHE A 53 1.39 -32.23 -6.42
C PHE A 53 1.68 -32.64 -4.99
N SER A 54 0.66 -33.04 -4.26
CA SER A 54 0.75 -33.54 -2.89
C SER A 54 0.23 -34.97 -2.79
N TYR A 55 0.85 -35.75 -1.89
CA TYR A 55 0.34 -37.06 -1.51
C TYR A 55 -0.76 -36.89 -0.46
N GLN A 56 -1.92 -37.48 -0.71
CA GLN A 56 -2.98 -37.53 0.29
C GLN A 56 -2.81 -38.83 1.10
N GLN A 57 -2.31 -38.71 2.35
CA GLN A 57 -2.02 -39.86 3.20
C GLN A 57 -3.29 -40.61 3.71
N SER A 58 -4.44 -39.96 3.70
CA SER A 58 -5.69 -40.50 4.22
C SER A 58 -6.58 -41.19 3.19
N SER A 59 -6.18 -41.23 1.92
CA SER A 59 -6.95 -41.87 0.86
C SER A 59 -6.27 -43.15 0.41
N PHE A 60 -6.66 -44.26 1.04
CA PHE A 60 -6.29 -45.58 0.56
C PHE A 60 -7.32 -46.03 -0.49
N TYR A 61 -6.86 -46.31 -1.68
CA TYR A 61 -7.60 -47.09 -2.65
C TYR A 61 -6.95 -48.48 -2.72
N ALA A 62 -7.71 -49.51 -2.34
CA ALA A 62 -7.27 -50.91 -2.33
C ALA A 62 -5.94 -51.16 -1.58
N ASP A 63 -5.76 -50.58 -0.39
CA ASP A 63 -4.61 -50.73 0.50
C ASP A 63 -3.20 -50.43 -0.06
N GLN A 64 -3.07 -50.05 -1.31
CA GLN A 64 -1.77 -49.94 -1.97
C GLN A 64 -1.47 -48.65 -2.72
N TYR A 65 -2.43 -47.80 -2.98
CA TYR A 65 -2.22 -46.60 -3.80
C TYR A 65 -2.50 -45.31 -3.05
N ARG A 66 -1.46 -44.47 -2.95
CA ARG A 66 -1.60 -43.09 -2.49
C ARG A 66 -2.07 -42.21 -3.63
N LEU A 67 -3.15 -41.49 -3.44
CA LEU A 67 -3.60 -40.52 -4.43
C LEU A 67 -2.64 -39.33 -4.47
N ILE A 68 -2.10 -39.06 -5.64
CA ILE A 68 -1.41 -37.84 -5.94
C ILE A 68 -2.44 -36.88 -6.50
N ARG A 69 -2.60 -35.72 -5.88
CA ARG A 69 -3.46 -34.69 -6.39
C ARG A 69 -2.73 -33.36 -6.48
N LEU A 70 -3.19 -32.50 -7.38
CA LEU A 70 -2.78 -31.11 -7.40
C LEU A 70 -3.27 -30.43 -6.12
N SER A 71 -2.37 -29.79 -5.36
CA SER A 71 -2.71 -29.20 -4.07
C SER A 71 -3.55 -27.92 -4.23
N THR A 72 -3.26 -27.15 -5.27
CA THR A 72 -3.91 -25.87 -5.57
C THR A 72 -4.02 -25.72 -7.08
N LEU A 73 -5.03 -25.05 -7.57
CA LEU A 73 -5.04 -24.66 -8.97
C LEU A 73 -4.03 -23.52 -9.16
N TYR A 74 -3.04 -23.78 -9.99
CA TYR A 74 -2.03 -22.79 -10.34
C TYR A 74 -2.50 -21.90 -11.48
N ASN A 75 -1.92 -20.70 -11.58
CA ASN A 75 -2.15 -19.77 -12.68
C ASN A 75 -0.79 -19.32 -13.24
N ASP A 76 -0.47 -19.79 -14.44
CA ASP A 76 0.79 -19.50 -15.13
C ASP A 76 0.84 -18.08 -15.75
N ARG A 77 -0.29 -17.36 -15.70
CA ARG A 77 -0.42 -15.99 -16.20
C ARG A 77 -0.31 -14.91 -15.14
N LEU A 78 0.02 -15.31 -13.90
CA LEU A 78 0.19 -14.34 -12.81
C LEU A 78 1.25 -13.30 -13.14
N LYS A 79 0.90 -12.06 -12.84
CA LYS A 79 1.77 -10.89 -12.96
C LYS A 79 2.00 -10.28 -11.59
N PRO A 80 3.12 -9.60 -11.36
CA PRO A 80 3.29 -8.78 -10.18
C PRO A 80 2.27 -7.65 -10.13
N GLU A 81 1.79 -7.35 -8.93
CA GLU A 81 1.00 -6.16 -8.67
C GLU A 81 1.80 -4.91 -8.99
N GLN A 82 1.16 -3.90 -9.53
CA GLN A 82 1.75 -2.59 -9.79
C GLN A 82 1.21 -1.57 -8.80
N LEU A 83 2.10 -0.93 -8.07
CA LEU A 83 1.77 0.15 -7.14
C LEU A 83 2.26 1.48 -7.71
N LYS A 84 1.34 2.35 -8.06
CA LYS A 84 1.57 3.75 -8.44
C LYS A 84 1.38 4.62 -7.22
N SER A 85 2.39 5.39 -6.85
CA SER A 85 2.34 6.28 -5.68
C SER A 85 2.60 7.72 -6.07
N VAL A 86 1.84 8.62 -5.46
CA VAL A 86 2.05 10.07 -5.49
C VAL A 86 2.01 10.56 -4.07
N ASP A 87 3.04 11.27 -3.66
CA ASP A 87 3.15 11.86 -2.33
C ASP A 87 3.48 13.36 -2.46
N LEU A 88 2.78 14.20 -1.70
CA LEU A 88 3.00 15.63 -1.61
C LEU A 88 3.15 15.99 -0.14
N GLY A 89 4.21 16.69 0.21
CA GLY A 89 4.49 17.10 1.58
C GLY A 89 4.73 18.61 1.68
N LEU A 90 4.15 19.21 2.70
CA LEU A 90 4.37 20.60 3.12
C LEU A 90 4.91 20.57 4.53
N SER A 91 6.03 21.22 4.75
CA SER A 91 6.62 21.42 6.07
C SER A 91 6.72 22.91 6.36
N VAL A 92 6.13 23.32 7.47
CA VAL A 92 6.14 24.71 7.95
C VAL A 92 6.83 24.77 9.29
N GLN A 93 7.84 25.62 9.41
CA GLN A 93 8.52 25.89 10.66
C GLN A 93 8.23 27.34 11.12
N LEU A 94 7.76 27.48 12.34
CA LEU A 94 7.40 28.76 12.94
C LEU A 94 8.26 29.04 14.17
N ALA A 95 8.82 30.24 14.23
CA ALA A 95 9.60 30.77 15.35
C ALA A 95 10.70 29.81 15.87
N HIS A 96 11.26 28.95 15.01
CA HIS A 96 12.21 27.88 15.34
C HIS A 96 11.78 26.91 16.45
N ALA A 97 10.53 27.01 16.90
CA ALA A 97 10.00 26.25 18.02
C ALA A 97 8.82 25.33 17.67
N HIS A 98 8.15 25.62 16.56
CA HIS A 98 6.96 24.91 16.15
C HIS A 98 7.14 24.39 14.73
N THR A 99 6.75 23.15 14.49
CA THR A 99 6.72 22.55 13.15
C THR A 99 5.34 21.98 12.88
N LEU A 100 4.90 22.16 11.63
CA LEU A 100 3.69 21.60 11.10
C LEU A 100 4.02 20.90 9.79
N ASP A 101 3.77 19.61 9.74
CA ASP A 101 3.94 18.81 8.51
C ASP A 101 2.59 18.30 8.04
N VAL A 102 2.33 18.47 6.76
CA VAL A 102 1.14 17.96 6.07
C VAL A 102 1.61 17.09 4.94
N ASN A 103 1.18 15.83 4.92
CA ASN A 103 1.43 14.91 3.82
C ASN A 103 0.11 14.47 3.19
N LEU A 104 0.04 14.59 1.88
CA LEU A 104 -1.04 14.05 1.05
C LEU A 104 -0.46 12.89 0.26
N TYR A 105 -1.15 11.77 0.25
CA TYR A 105 -0.71 10.63 -0.54
C TYR A 105 -1.85 9.98 -1.28
N ARG A 106 -1.51 9.37 -2.42
CA ARG A 106 -2.38 8.50 -3.18
C ARG A 106 -1.58 7.33 -3.72
N ARG A 107 -2.11 6.14 -3.51
CA ARG A 107 -1.54 4.88 -3.95
C ARG A 107 -2.61 4.11 -4.71
N ASP A 108 -2.33 3.84 -5.98
CA ASP A 108 -3.18 3.04 -6.85
C ASP A 108 -2.48 1.68 -7.07
N THR A 109 -3.11 0.60 -6.64
CA THR A 109 -2.67 -0.77 -6.91
C THR A 109 -3.45 -1.30 -8.09
N GLU A 110 -2.75 -1.72 -9.13
CA GLU A 110 -3.29 -2.37 -10.32
C GLU A 110 -2.83 -3.83 -10.36
N ASP A 111 -3.59 -4.68 -11.03
CA ASP A 111 -3.34 -6.13 -11.11
C ASP A 111 -3.23 -6.79 -9.71
N ALA A 112 -4.09 -6.36 -8.77
CA ALA A 112 -4.08 -6.89 -7.40
C ALA A 112 -4.29 -8.40 -7.39
N LEU A 113 -3.45 -9.10 -6.59
CA LEU A 113 -3.47 -10.55 -6.46
C LEU A 113 -4.53 -10.96 -5.44
N ILE A 114 -5.63 -11.51 -5.92
CA ILE A 114 -6.77 -11.87 -5.10
C ILE A 114 -7.14 -13.34 -5.36
N MET A 115 -7.50 -14.07 -4.29
CA MET A 115 -8.11 -15.39 -4.43
C MET A 115 -9.52 -15.23 -5.02
N THR A 116 -9.74 -15.78 -6.20
CA THR A 116 -11.03 -15.69 -6.89
C THR A 116 -11.72 -17.03 -6.95
N ASP A 117 -13.03 -17.03 -6.74
CA ASP A 117 -13.84 -18.22 -6.89
C ASP A 117 -13.93 -18.62 -8.35
N ILE A 118 -13.84 -19.92 -8.57
CA ILE A 118 -13.93 -20.55 -9.89
C ILE A 118 -15.00 -21.65 -9.88
N PRO A 119 -15.58 -22.01 -11.03
CA PRO A 119 -16.54 -23.10 -11.09
C PRO A 119 -15.96 -24.40 -10.54
N ALA A 120 -16.70 -25.05 -9.64
CA ALA A 120 -16.28 -26.30 -8.98
C ALA A 120 -16.03 -27.45 -9.98
N SER A 121 -16.52 -27.36 -11.21
CA SER A 121 -16.22 -28.28 -12.30
C SER A 121 -14.72 -28.37 -12.64
N ASN A 122 -13.93 -27.38 -12.23
CA ASN A 122 -12.46 -27.39 -12.37
C ASN A 122 -11.75 -28.22 -11.29
N GLY A 123 -12.50 -28.77 -10.30
CA GLY A 123 -11.96 -29.54 -9.19
C GLY A 123 -11.37 -28.69 -8.06
N PHE A 124 -11.47 -27.36 -8.16
CA PHE A 124 -11.02 -26.39 -7.15
C PHE A 124 -12.11 -25.34 -6.94
N LEU A 125 -12.13 -24.73 -5.78
CA LEU A 125 -13.10 -23.67 -5.45
C LEU A 125 -12.56 -22.27 -5.76
N SER A 126 -11.25 -22.10 -5.71
CA SER A 126 -10.62 -20.80 -5.92
C SER A 126 -9.22 -20.95 -6.52
N MET A 127 -8.75 -19.87 -7.14
CA MET A 127 -7.38 -19.72 -7.61
C MET A 127 -6.91 -18.29 -7.39
N LEU A 128 -5.59 -18.09 -7.31
CA LEU A 128 -5.00 -16.76 -7.27
C LEU A 128 -5.02 -16.16 -8.69
N ASP A 129 -5.50 -14.94 -8.80
CA ASP A 129 -5.56 -14.24 -10.08
C ASP A 129 -5.31 -12.74 -9.91
N ASN A 130 -4.86 -12.08 -10.98
CA ASN A 130 -4.70 -10.64 -11.01
C ASN A 130 -6.06 -10.00 -11.35
N VAL A 131 -6.84 -9.74 -10.33
CA VAL A 131 -8.19 -9.19 -10.48
C VAL A 131 -8.39 -8.03 -9.53
N GLY A 132 -8.64 -6.88 -10.09
CA GLY A 132 -8.99 -5.72 -9.34
C GLY A 132 -7.94 -4.62 -9.31
N SER A 133 -8.43 -3.45 -9.00
CA SER A 133 -7.63 -2.29 -8.70
C SER A 133 -8.14 -1.60 -7.45
N LEU A 134 -7.22 -1.11 -6.66
CA LEU A 134 -7.47 -0.52 -5.35
C LEU A 134 -6.85 0.87 -5.31
N ARG A 135 -7.53 1.80 -4.68
CA ARG A 135 -6.99 3.12 -4.36
C ARG A 135 -6.96 3.32 -2.86
N ASN A 136 -5.83 3.80 -2.39
CA ASN A 136 -5.64 4.25 -1.04
C ASN A 136 -5.15 5.70 -1.08
N GLU A 137 -5.90 6.61 -0.51
CA GLU A 137 -5.58 8.02 -0.46
C GLU A 137 -5.77 8.56 0.96
N GLY A 138 -4.95 9.52 1.35
CA GLY A 138 -5.05 10.04 2.68
C GLY A 138 -4.30 11.34 2.90
N VAL A 139 -4.52 11.87 4.10
CA VAL A 139 -3.89 13.07 4.63
C VAL A 139 -3.31 12.72 5.98
N GLU A 140 -2.06 13.09 6.19
CA GLU A 140 -1.38 13.00 7.46
C GLU A 140 -0.95 14.39 7.90
N LEU A 141 -1.29 14.73 9.13
CA LEU A 141 -0.93 15.98 9.76
C LEU A 141 -0.11 15.66 11.01
N SER A 142 1.05 16.26 11.13
CA SER A 142 1.83 16.22 12.37
C SER A 142 2.24 17.61 12.80
N ALA A 143 2.11 17.87 14.08
CA ALA A 143 2.51 19.13 14.70
C ALA A 143 3.42 18.86 15.87
N SER A 144 4.49 19.61 15.98
CA SER A 144 5.31 19.63 17.17
C SER A 144 5.59 21.06 17.63
N SER A 145 5.56 21.25 18.93
CA SER A 145 5.72 22.57 19.54
C SER A 145 6.58 22.46 20.78
N ARG A 146 7.59 23.32 20.87
CA ARG A 146 8.35 23.55 22.09
C ARG A 146 7.71 24.72 22.82
N LEU A 147 6.95 24.42 23.88
CA LEU A 147 6.19 25.42 24.64
C LEU A 147 7.04 26.16 25.65
N LEU A 148 7.94 25.44 26.33
CA LEU A 148 8.83 25.99 27.32
C LEU A 148 10.23 25.45 27.16
N SER A 149 11.23 26.30 27.27
CA SER A 149 12.65 25.94 27.23
C SER A 149 13.39 26.85 28.21
N GLY A 150 13.61 26.40 29.41
CA GLY A 150 14.42 27.04 30.44
C GLY A 150 15.62 26.19 30.82
N GLU A 151 16.41 26.64 31.78
CA GLU A 151 17.60 25.91 32.25
C GLU A 151 17.22 24.57 32.88
N ASP A 152 16.15 24.53 33.70
CA ASP A 152 15.70 23.33 34.41
C ASP A 152 14.49 22.62 33.78
N TRP A 153 13.77 23.28 32.90
CA TRP A 153 12.49 22.74 32.35
C TRP A 153 12.42 22.81 30.87
N ARG A 154 11.96 21.69 30.23
CA ARG A 154 11.63 21.64 28.85
C ARG A 154 10.26 20.97 28.64
N LEU A 155 9.33 21.72 28.06
CA LEU A 155 8.01 21.21 27.72
C LEU A 155 7.84 21.21 26.17
N SER A 156 7.56 20.03 25.61
CA SER A 156 7.26 19.87 24.21
C SER A 156 5.95 19.13 24.05
N LEU A 157 5.13 19.60 23.11
CA LEU A 157 3.87 18.96 22.72
C LEU A 157 4.02 18.41 21.30
N ARG A 158 3.50 17.19 21.07
CA ARG A 158 3.39 16.60 19.74
C ARG A 158 1.97 16.10 19.53
N ALA A 159 1.42 16.34 18.36
CA ALA A 159 0.12 15.85 17.92
C ALA A 159 0.24 15.29 16.51
N ALA A 160 -0.50 14.22 16.23
CA ALA A 160 -0.60 13.64 14.91
C ALA A 160 -2.04 13.26 14.62
N LEU A 161 -2.49 13.51 13.40
CA LEU A 161 -3.79 13.13 12.86
C LEU A 161 -3.58 12.51 11.50
N ALA A 162 -4.24 11.37 11.25
CA ALA A 162 -4.24 10.73 9.95
C ALA A 162 -5.68 10.44 9.53
N TYR A 163 -5.99 10.73 8.28
CA TYR A 163 -7.22 10.32 7.62
C TYR A 163 -6.86 9.49 6.39
N ASN A 164 -7.43 8.31 6.31
CA ASN A 164 -7.20 7.37 5.23
C ASN A 164 -8.53 6.90 4.64
N ARG A 165 -8.60 6.81 3.32
CA ARG A 165 -9.71 6.25 2.58
C ARG A 165 -9.20 5.23 1.58
N SER A 166 -9.73 4.01 1.70
CA SER A 166 -9.50 2.95 0.71
C SER A 166 -10.75 2.77 -0.14
N LYS A 167 -10.56 2.54 -1.42
CA LYS A 167 -11.63 2.30 -2.39
C LYS A 167 -11.20 1.21 -3.37
N VAL A 168 -12.08 0.27 -3.62
CA VAL A 168 -11.98 -0.64 -4.75
C VAL A 168 -12.41 0.15 -6.00
N LEU A 169 -11.58 0.16 -7.03
CA LEU A 169 -11.86 0.87 -8.28
C LEU A 169 -12.48 -0.04 -9.33
N ASP A 170 -12.01 -1.28 -9.38
CA ASP A 170 -12.48 -2.28 -10.35
C ASP A 170 -12.20 -3.69 -9.82
N LEU A 171 -13.10 -4.60 -10.10
CA LEU A 171 -12.99 -6.04 -9.82
C LEU A 171 -12.98 -6.88 -11.09
N TYR A 172 -12.68 -6.27 -12.24
CA TYR A 172 -12.65 -6.91 -13.56
C TYR A 172 -13.92 -7.74 -13.86
N GLY A 173 -15.08 -7.11 -13.67
CA GLY A 173 -16.40 -7.69 -13.97
C GLY A 173 -16.98 -8.60 -12.87
N LYS A 174 -16.38 -8.62 -11.69
CA LYS A 174 -16.96 -9.25 -10.50
C LYS A 174 -17.71 -8.22 -9.67
N THR A 175 -18.87 -8.58 -9.16
CA THR A 175 -19.72 -7.69 -8.35
C THR A 175 -19.36 -7.69 -6.87
N ALA A 176 -18.61 -8.67 -6.40
CA ALA A 176 -18.16 -8.75 -5.01
C ALA A 176 -16.97 -9.70 -4.86
N ILE A 177 -16.18 -9.50 -3.82
CA ILE A 177 -15.15 -10.43 -3.35
C ILE A 177 -15.66 -11.09 -2.07
N TYR A 178 -15.60 -12.41 -2.03
CA TYR A 178 -15.95 -13.20 -0.85
C TYR A 178 -14.66 -13.53 -0.10
N SER A 179 -14.62 -13.19 1.19
CA SER A 179 -13.54 -13.61 2.08
C SER A 179 -14.15 -14.25 3.33
N GLY A 180 -14.21 -15.58 3.35
CA GLY A 180 -14.94 -16.32 4.38
C GLY A 180 -16.43 -15.98 4.35
N ASP A 181 -16.99 -15.64 5.51
CA ASP A 181 -18.41 -15.26 5.64
C ASP A 181 -18.69 -13.77 5.33
N ASN A 182 -17.66 -13.01 4.95
CA ASN A 182 -17.78 -11.58 4.66
C ASN A 182 -17.91 -11.34 3.15
N VAL A 183 -18.90 -10.52 2.79
CA VAL A 183 -19.13 -10.03 1.43
C VAL A 183 -18.69 -8.57 1.39
N TYR A 184 -17.76 -8.24 0.50
CA TYR A 184 -17.35 -6.86 0.24
C TYR A 184 -17.96 -6.44 -1.10
N PRO A 185 -19.11 -5.73 -1.08
CA PRO A 185 -19.70 -5.18 -2.30
C PRO A 185 -18.89 -3.97 -2.80
N ASP A 186 -19.06 -3.65 -4.07
CA ASP A 186 -18.52 -2.45 -4.73
C ASP A 186 -18.99 -1.14 -4.09
#